data_0287ae95908aea8c94546549dfb76641
#
_entry.id   0287ae95908aea8c94546549dfb76641
#
_cell.length_a   1.000
_cell.length_b   1.000
_cell.length_c   1.000
_cell.angle_alpha   90.00
_cell.angle_beta   90.00
_cell.angle_gamma   90.00
#
_symmetry.space_group_name_H-M   'P 1'
#
loop_
_entity.id
_entity.type
_entity.pdbx_description
1 polymer ?
#
loop_
_entity_poly.entity_id
_entity_poly.type
_entity_poly.pdbx_seq_one_letter_code
_entity_poly.pdbx_strand_id
1 'polypeptide(L)'
;MKRKTIAILLVLWLGAFNALYASSLDSIAILEHNALWTRVLQKHADNPASAPTLYSTSLSSGSVSFDYQHSNKPFLYQKGTGHKVGKIDIQSYLLLPSNLCLWGSAGYKRGKIERISFNSAADFDILYPYVLGDTLQTSPTIEQYSFSGGAATTMKQWTIGAVIDFRAMQQFSRKDPRTRSIATDLVLKVGAKYAFTTYDLGLDMGGIFYKQTNDVAFFREEGTSKEYLYTGLGTNYARFSGNNLSAYYKATGLLFDIHLNPKTKQGAFISAGYRFVPYNQILPKLNALPLTTLYNTMWKAHFGWKAEQQLGWSVYASVVHNRRLGNENVVGNAAGGEYRKLISMSMYKNRQWDYAVGALLKAGDKHVFTAHVQGGYKTNKMQYVEPLRVMEANFIYVNTQMQYQQAVNSRSTLTLDVSSTVMNNVKKQLIMPFAVMDKNITEMINLSYEHLKANAFQLEGSVLFTYKPACWKSNKTLFARFNSGFVGLKGYQQTNMSVALGVYF
;
A
#
# COMPACT_ATOMS: atom_id res chain seq x y z
N MET A 1 24.00 -19.36 26.53
CA MET A 1 22.86 -19.65 27.42
C MET A 1 21.52 -18.99 27.03
N LYS A 2 21.46 -17.93 26.24
CA LYS A 2 20.18 -17.18 25.93
C LYS A 2 19.25 -17.83 24.89
N ARG A 3 19.70 -18.76 24.05
CA ARG A 3 18.83 -19.40 23.01
C ARG A 3 17.99 -20.57 23.52
N LYS A 4 18.41 -21.26 24.57
CA LYS A 4 17.64 -22.39 25.14
C LYS A 4 16.48 -21.96 26.03
N THR A 5 16.54 -20.78 26.64
CA THR A 5 15.49 -20.25 27.53
C THR A 5 14.25 -19.80 26.77
N ILE A 6 14.43 -19.27 25.54
CA ILE A 6 13.30 -18.82 24.69
C ILE A 6 12.52 -20.03 24.13
N ALA A 7 13.23 -21.11 23.76
CA ALA A 7 12.58 -22.34 23.27
C ALA A 7 11.78 -23.06 24.37
N ILE A 8 12.24 -23.04 25.61
CA ILE A 8 11.56 -23.65 26.76
C ILE A 8 10.31 -22.86 27.16
N LEU A 9 10.35 -21.52 27.08
CA LEU A 9 9.17 -20.67 27.31
C LEU A 9 8.09 -20.86 26.24
N LEU A 10 8.46 -21.09 24.98
CA LEU A 10 7.52 -21.39 23.89
C LEU A 10 6.87 -22.77 24.04
N VAL A 11 7.60 -23.77 24.51
CA VAL A 11 7.09 -25.15 24.71
C VAL A 11 6.19 -25.24 25.97
N LEU A 12 6.51 -24.51 27.03
CA LEU A 12 5.68 -24.45 28.25
C LEU A 12 4.37 -23.68 28.01
N TRP A 13 4.35 -22.74 27.05
CA TRP A 13 3.13 -22.01 26.66
C TRP A 13 2.18 -22.85 25.82
N LEU A 14 2.66 -23.79 25.03
CA LEU A 14 1.87 -24.69 24.18
C LEU A 14 1.22 -25.87 24.95
N GLY A 15 1.68 -26.17 26.15
CA GLY A 15 1.20 -27.33 26.95
C GLY A 15 -0.01 -27.06 27.84
N ALA A 16 -0.51 -25.85 28.01
CA ALA A 16 -1.48 -25.48 29.03
C ALA A 16 -2.95 -25.35 28.54
N PHE A 17 -3.27 -25.68 27.28
CA PHE A 17 -4.59 -25.36 26.70
C PHE A 17 -5.40 -26.58 26.27
N ASN A 18 -5.86 -27.38 27.25
CA ASN A 18 -6.94 -28.33 27.04
C ASN A 18 -8.16 -27.94 27.92
N ALA A 19 -8.92 -26.94 27.45
CA ALA A 19 -10.20 -26.61 28.05
C ALA A 19 -11.27 -26.48 26.96
N LEU A 20 -12.29 -27.30 27.06
CA LEU A 20 -13.50 -27.29 26.22
C LEU A 20 -14.34 -26.04 26.54
N TYR A 21 -14.39 -25.07 25.59
CA TYR A 21 -15.21 -23.87 25.75
C TYR A 21 -16.02 -23.58 24.49
N ALA A 22 -17.29 -23.23 24.68
CA ALA A 22 -18.15 -22.65 23.65
C ALA A 22 -17.67 -21.22 23.35
N SER A 23 -17.47 -20.89 22.09
CA SER A 23 -17.13 -19.53 21.67
C SER A 23 -18.34 -18.60 21.83
N SER A 24 -18.13 -17.37 22.32
CA SER A 24 -19.16 -16.33 22.34
C SER A 24 -19.35 -15.75 20.91
N LEU A 25 -20.50 -15.14 20.62
CA LEU A 25 -20.76 -14.45 19.35
C LEU A 25 -19.67 -13.41 19.03
N ASP A 26 -19.17 -12.71 20.03
CA ASP A 26 -18.10 -11.71 19.89
C ASP A 26 -16.78 -12.33 19.41
N SER A 27 -16.44 -13.53 19.91
CA SER A 27 -15.23 -14.24 19.49
C SER A 27 -15.32 -14.67 18.02
N ILE A 28 -16.51 -15.10 17.56
CA ILE A 28 -16.75 -15.47 16.16
C ILE A 28 -16.57 -14.25 15.25
N ALA A 29 -17.16 -13.09 15.60
CA ALA A 29 -17.02 -11.86 14.86
C ALA A 29 -15.55 -11.44 14.71
N ILE A 30 -14.79 -11.47 15.82
CA ILE A 30 -13.37 -11.11 15.81
C ILE A 30 -12.57 -12.05 14.91
N LEU A 31 -12.79 -13.35 14.97
CA LEU A 31 -12.08 -14.32 14.13
C LEU A 31 -12.45 -14.15 12.65
N GLU A 32 -13.74 -13.94 12.33
CA GLU A 32 -14.23 -13.72 10.97
C GLU A 32 -13.58 -12.47 10.33
N HIS A 33 -13.59 -11.32 11.03
CA HIS A 33 -13.05 -10.06 10.54
C HIS A 33 -11.53 -10.06 10.42
N ASN A 34 -10.82 -10.96 11.12
CA ASN A 34 -9.37 -11.12 11.02
C ASN A 34 -8.95 -12.30 10.13
N ALA A 35 -9.89 -13.00 9.48
CA ALA A 35 -9.60 -14.21 8.70
C ALA A 35 -8.78 -13.93 7.44
N LEU A 36 -7.68 -14.67 7.25
CA LEU A 36 -6.85 -14.61 6.04
C LEU A 36 -7.65 -15.01 4.80
N TRP A 37 -8.53 -16.00 4.92
CA TRP A 37 -9.43 -16.45 3.87
C TRP A 37 -10.21 -15.28 3.24
N THR A 38 -10.91 -14.51 4.07
CA THR A 38 -11.69 -13.36 3.64
C THR A 38 -10.80 -12.28 3.03
N ARG A 39 -9.66 -11.96 3.68
CA ARG A 39 -8.70 -10.94 3.18
C ARG A 39 -8.14 -11.26 1.80
N VAL A 40 -7.85 -12.53 1.49
CA VAL A 40 -7.32 -12.92 0.18
C VAL A 40 -8.41 -12.86 -0.89
N LEU A 41 -9.61 -13.37 -0.61
CA LEU A 41 -10.70 -13.38 -1.58
C LEU A 41 -11.26 -11.98 -1.87
N GLN A 42 -11.27 -11.07 -0.89
CA GLN A 42 -11.68 -9.67 -1.08
C GLN A 42 -10.85 -8.92 -2.13
N LYS A 43 -9.56 -9.21 -2.24
CA LYS A 43 -8.69 -8.57 -3.23
C LYS A 43 -9.17 -8.76 -4.67
N HIS A 44 -10.00 -9.75 -4.91
CA HIS A 44 -10.54 -10.07 -6.23
C HIS A 44 -11.87 -9.36 -6.54
N ALA A 45 -12.56 -8.76 -5.55
CA ALA A 45 -13.88 -8.15 -5.71
C ALA A 45 -14.02 -6.90 -4.80
N ASP A 46 -13.29 -5.84 -5.13
CA ASP A 46 -13.30 -4.56 -4.39
C ASP A 46 -14.43 -3.64 -4.88
N ASN A 47 -15.69 -4.06 -4.68
CA ASN A 47 -16.90 -3.31 -5.06
C ASN A 47 -17.66 -2.92 -3.79
N PRO A 48 -18.04 -1.64 -3.59
CA PRO A 48 -18.82 -1.23 -2.41
C PRO A 48 -20.16 -1.95 -2.27
N ALA A 49 -20.79 -2.38 -3.38
CA ALA A 49 -22.00 -3.19 -3.33
C ALA A 49 -21.77 -4.63 -2.82
N SER A 50 -20.53 -5.07 -2.68
CA SER A 50 -20.21 -6.38 -2.09
C SER A 50 -20.09 -6.34 -0.56
N ALA A 51 -20.03 -5.15 0.05
CA ALA A 51 -19.87 -4.98 1.49
C ALA A 51 -20.87 -5.77 2.33
N PRO A 52 -22.20 -5.83 2.04
CA PRO A 52 -23.15 -6.56 2.86
C PRO A 52 -22.92 -8.08 2.93
N THR A 53 -22.12 -8.63 2.04
CA THR A 53 -21.83 -10.08 1.99
C THR A 53 -20.41 -10.42 2.44
N LEU A 54 -19.66 -9.44 2.95
CA LEU A 54 -18.27 -9.60 3.37
C LEU A 54 -18.12 -10.35 4.69
N TYR A 55 -18.93 -9.96 5.67
CA TYR A 55 -18.94 -10.52 7.01
C TYR A 55 -20.37 -10.83 7.42
N SER A 56 -20.54 -11.85 8.24
CA SER A 56 -21.84 -12.23 8.78
C SER A 56 -22.24 -11.41 10.00
N THR A 57 -21.28 -10.72 10.62
CA THR A 57 -21.44 -10.01 11.89
C THR A 57 -20.90 -8.60 11.84
N SER A 58 -21.51 -7.71 12.61
CA SER A 58 -21.00 -6.35 12.85
C SER A 58 -19.80 -6.39 13.80
N LEU A 59 -18.82 -5.52 13.54
CA LEU A 59 -17.68 -5.34 14.44
C LEU A 59 -17.11 -3.92 14.29
N SER A 60 -16.86 -3.29 15.43
CA SER A 60 -16.15 -2.01 15.49
C SER A 60 -14.90 -2.15 16.32
N SER A 61 -13.88 -1.35 16.04
CA SER A 61 -12.64 -1.36 16.82
C SER A 61 -12.01 0.03 16.89
N GLY A 62 -11.32 0.28 17.99
CA GLY A 62 -10.45 1.44 18.15
C GLY A 62 -9.10 1.01 18.70
N SER A 63 -8.01 1.56 18.18
CA SER A 63 -6.65 1.19 18.60
C SER A 63 -5.68 2.37 18.56
N VAL A 64 -4.66 2.25 19.40
CA VAL A 64 -3.45 3.06 19.37
C VAL A 64 -2.28 2.14 19.07
N SER A 65 -1.42 2.53 18.14
CA SER A 65 -0.26 1.73 17.75
C SER A 65 1.00 2.56 17.59
N PHE A 66 2.14 1.89 17.70
CA PHE A 66 3.44 2.46 17.41
C PHE A 66 4.18 1.56 16.42
N ASP A 67 4.61 2.15 15.31
CA ASP A 67 5.36 1.46 14.25
C ASP A 67 6.80 1.97 14.24
N TYR A 68 7.73 1.03 14.21
CA TYR A 68 9.15 1.23 14.07
C TYR A 68 9.70 0.45 12.89
N GLN A 69 10.39 1.14 11.98
CA GLN A 69 11.14 0.53 10.89
C GLN A 69 12.56 1.07 10.90
N HIS A 70 13.52 0.20 10.72
CA HIS A 70 14.93 0.57 10.60
C HIS A 70 15.64 -0.31 9.57
N SER A 71 16.52 0.32 8.78
CA SER A 71 17.43 -0.39 7.88
C SER A 71 18.87 0.11 8.06
N ASN A 72 19.84 -0.76 7.82
CA ASN A 72 21.26 -0.43 7.92
C ASN A 72 21.71 0.64 6.91
N LYS A 73 21.00 0.75 5.77
CA LYS A 73 21.18 1.78 4.74
C LYS A 73 19.85 2.01 4.00
N PRO A 74 19.66 3.12 3.27
CA PRO A 74 18.42 3.33 2.53
C PRO A 74 18.27 2.29 1.41
N PHE A 75 17.09 1.70 1.27
CA PHE A 75 16.76 0.90 0.07
C PHE A 75 16.72 1.78 -1.18
N LEU A 76 16.06 2.93 -1.05
CA LEU A 76 16.12 4.07 -1.97
C LEU A 76 16.43 5.30 -1.12
N TYR A 77 17.38 6.12 -1.55
CA TYR A 77 17.72 7.38 -0.85
C TYR A 77 16.49 8.27 -0.62
N GLN A 78 15.56 8.24 -1.57
CA GLN A 78 14.32 9.02 -1.55
C GLN A 78 13.31 8.57 -0.49
N LYS A 79 13.48 7.37 0.08
CA LYS A 79 12.59 6.82 1.11
C LYS A 79 13.22 6.79 2.51
N GLY A 80 14.53 7.06 2.59
CA GLY A 80 15.27 7.05 3.85
C GLY A 80 15.54 5.65 4.39
N THR A 81 15.93 5.59 5.67
CA THR A 81 16.37 4.35 6.34
C THR A 81 15.33 3.77 7.29
N GLY A 82 14.18 4.39 7.42
CA GLY A 82 13.12 3.90 8.29
C GLY A 82 12.23 5.01 8.84
N HIS A 83 11.37 4.63 9.79
CA HIS A 83 10.44 5.57 10.42
C HIS A 83 10.09 5.15 11.85
N LYS A 84 9.59 6.14 12.60
CA LYS A 84 9.00 6.01 13.93
C LYS A 84 7.67 6.75 13.94
N VAL A 85 6.56 6.02 14.01
CA VAL A 85 5.22 6.58 13.81
C VAL A 85 4.25 6.06 14.85
N GLY A 86 3.60 6.97 15.56
CA GLY A 86 2.41 6.70 16.39
C GLY A 86 1.15 6.83 15.53
N LYS A 87 0.16 5.97 15.78
CA LYS A 87 -1.12 5.94 15.05
C LYS A 87 -2.28 5.77 16.01
N ILE A 88 -3.42 6.33 15.62
CA ILE A 88 -4.74 6.08 16.20
C ILE A 88 -5.64 5.67 15.05
N ASP A 89 -6.29 4.52 15.16
CA ASP A 89 -7.16 3.98 14.12
C ASP A 89 -8.49 3.53 14.74
N ILE A 90 -9.58 3.90 14.07
CA ILE A 90 -10.95 3.49 14.41
C ILE A 90 -11.54 2.87 13.14
N GLN A 91 -12.21 1.73 13.28
CA GLN A 91 -12.88 1.04 12.18
C GLN A 91 -14.25 0.56 12.66
N SER A 92 -15.22 0.56 11.77
CA SER A 92 -16.56 0.08 12.03
C SER A 92 -17.14 -0.61 10.81
N TYR A 93 -17.81 -1.72 11.02
CA TYR A 93 -18.61 -2.41 10.03
C TYR A 93 -19.92 -2.84 10.70
N LEU A 94 -21.05 -2.37 10.18
CA LEU A 94 -22.35 -2.50 10.77
C LEU A 94 -23.35 -3.08 9.77
N LEU A 95 -23.95 -4.21 10.11
CA LEU A 95 -25.09 -4.79 9.43
C LEU A 95 -26.37 -4.40 10.16
N LEU A 96 -27.25 -3.65 9.52
CA LEU A 96 -28.49 -3.17 10.07
C LEU A 96 -29.67 -4.02 9.58
N PRO A 97 -30.74 -4.19 10.39
CA PRO A 97 -31.90 -5.02 10.03
C PRO A 97 -32.63 -4.61 8.75
N SER A 98 -32.43 -3.37 8.29
CA SER A 98 -33.02 -2.79 7.06
C SER A 98 -32.29 -3.19 5.78
N ASN A 99 -31.49 -4.27 5.77
CA ASN A 99 -30.62 -4.64 4.65
C ASN A 99 -29.60 -3.54 4.28
N LEU A 100 -29.29 -2.67 5.22
CA LEU A 100 -28.31 -1.60 5.08
C LEU A 100 -27.02 -2.02 5.78
N CYS A 101 -25.92 -1.99 5.04
CA CYS A 101 -24.56 -2.15 5.56
C CYS A 101 -23.85 -0.79 5.56
N LEU A 102 -23.29 -0.43 6.71
CA LEU A 102 -22.48 0.76 6.88
C LEU A 102 -21.08 0.35 7.29
N TRP A 103 -20.08 0.99 6.72
CA TRP A 103 -18.69 0.79 7.15
C TRP A 103 -17.91 2.08 7.09
N GLY A 104 -16.85 2.14 7.85
CA GLY A 104 -15.96 3.29 7.80
C GLY A 104 -14.73 3.12 8.67
N SER A 105 -13.79 4.01 8.46
CA SER A 105 -12.59 4.11 9.26
C SER A 105 -12.15 5.56 9.40
N ALA A 106 -11.49 5.87 10.53
CA ALA A 106 -10.80 7.12 10.76
C ALA A 106 -9.41 6.81 11.31
N GLY A 107 -8.39 7.43 10.74
CA GLY A 107 -7.01 7.22 11.14
C GLY A 107 -6.25 8.54 11.28
N TYR A 108 -5.40 8.60 12.28
CA TYR A 108 -4.40 9.65 12.46
C TYR A 108 -3.04 9.02 12.67
N LYS A 109 -2.03 9.50 11.96
CA LYS A 109 -0.65 9.09 12.20
C LYS A 109 0.28 10.30 12.26
N ARG A 110 1.28 10.22 13.15
CA ARG A 110 2.34 11.22 13.27
C ARG A 110 3.65 10.55 13.64
N GLY A 111 4.74 11.04 13.03
CA GLY A 111 6.06 10.52 13.32
C GLY A 111 7.15 11.14 12.47
N LYS A 112 8.29 10.46 12.39
CA LYS A 112 9.44 10.89 11.59
C LYS A 112 9.85 9.78 10.63
N ILE A 113 10.28 10.21 9.44
CA ILE A 113 11.00 9.36 8.48
C ILE A 113 12.48 9.74 8.57
N GLU A 114 13.35 8.74 8.62
CA GLU A 114 14.77 8.97 8.86
C GLU A 114 15.58 8.99 7.57
N ARG A 115 16.47 9.99 7.43
CA ARG A 115 17.51 10.10 6.40
C ARG A 115 17.00 10.03 4.96
N ILE A 116 16.03 10.85 4.59
CA ILE A 116 15.63 11.06 3.20
C ILE A 116 16.62 12.02 2.53
N SER A 117 17.01 11.71 1.30
CA SER A 117 17.69 12.62 0.37
C SER A 117 17.14 12.43 -1.04
N PHE A 118 17.43 13.35 -1.96
CA PHE A 118 16.95 13.35 -3.33
C PHE A 118 15.42 13.34 -3.50
N ASN A 119 14.68 13.71 -2.46
CA ASN A 119 13.22 13.78 -2.48
C ASN A 119 12.69 14.78 -1.47
N SER A 120 11.84 15.67 -1.94
CA SER A 120 11.07 16.61 -1.11
C SER A 120 9.56 16.33 -1.13
N ALA A 121 9.11 15.41 -1.99
CA ALA A 121 7.70 15.08 -2.14
C ALA A 121 7.23 14.08 -1.07
N ALA A 122 6.05 14.32 -0.51
CA ALA A 122 5.44 13.40 0.45
C ALA A 122 5.03 12.07 -0.21
N ASP A 123 4.48 12.12 -1.43
CA ASP A 123 4.03 10.97 -2.21
C ASP A 123 5.02 10.60 -3.33
N PHE A 124 6.28 10.32 -2.94
CA PHE A 124 7.33 9.97 -3.88
C PHE A 124 6.93 8.85 -4.85
N ASP A 125 6.37 7.74 -4.36
CA ASP A 125 6.01 6.59 -5.19
C ASP A 125 4.93 6.89 -6.23
N ILE A 126 4.04 7.83 -5.92
CA ILE A 126 2.98 8.26 -6.83
C ILE A 126 3.55 9.17 -7.93
N LEU A 127 4.43 10.11 -7.56
CA LEU A 127 4.89 11.18 -8.44
C LEU A 127 6.18 10.86 -9.20
N TYR A 128 6.99 9.87 -8.71
CA TYR A 128 8.21 9.47 -9.41
C TYR A 128 7.92 9.16 -10.88
N PRO A 129 8.71 9.65 -11.86
CA PRO A 129 10.03 10.25 -11.67
C PRO A 129 10.02 11.77 -11.47
N TYR A 130 8.92 12.45 -11.66
CA TYR A 130 8.81 13.90 -11.67
C TYR A 130 8.69 14.48 -10.26
N VAL A 131 9.78 14.41 -9.52
CA VAL A 131 9.86 14.91 -8.15
C VAL A 131 10.91 16.02 -8.02
N LEU A 132 10.67 16.90 -7.05
CA LEU A 132 11.64 17.88 -6.60
C LEU A 132 12.49 17.26 -5.50
N GLY A 133 13.80 17.47 -5.53
CA GLY A 133 14.69 16.98 -4.49
C GLY A 133 16.08 17.59 -4.55
N ASP A 134 16.77 17.44 -3.44
CA ASP A 134 18.10 17.95 -3.14
C ASP A 134 18.98 16.79 -2.66
N THR A 135 20.29 16.93 -2.77
CA THR A 135 21.27 15.93 -2.31
C THR A 135 21.41 15.86 -0.80
N LEU A 136 21.00 16.91 -0.08
CA LEU A 136 21.12 16.97 1.37
C LEU A 136 20.15 16.02 2.05
N GLN A 137 20.61 15.46 3.16
CA GLN A 137 19.84 14.50 3.94
C GLN A 137 18.97 15.20 4.98
N THR A 138 17.71 14.83 5.05
CA THR A 138 16.75 15.32 6.04
C THR A 138 16.01 14.18 6.74
N SER A 139 15.41 14.50 7.89
CA SER A 139 14.52 13.58 8.61
C SER A 139 13.18 14.28 8.88
N PRO A 140 12.31 14.33 7.87
CA PRO A 140 11.05 15.06 7.96
C PRO A 140 10.07 14.40 8.95
N THR A 141 9.24 15.26 9.54
CA THR A 141 8.04 14.84 10.28
C THR A 141 6.92 14.58 9.28
N ILE A 142 6.19 13.50 9.48
CA ILE A 142 4.97 13.16 8.75
C ILE A 142 3.78 13.27 9.68
N GLU A 143 2.68 13.83 9.18
CA GLU A 143 1.39 13.88 9.82
C GLU A 143 0.29 13.59 8.80
N GLN A 144 -0.61 12.66 9.09
CA GLN A 144 -1.65 12.25 8.15
C GLN A 144 -2.96 11.97 8.86
N TYR A 145 -4.02 12.42 8.23
CA TYR A 145 -5.41 12.08 8.54
C TYR A 145 -5.96 11.24 7.39
N SER A 146 -6.72 10.21 7.72
CA SER A 146 -7.42 9.36 6.75
C SER A 146 -8.83 9.09 7.23
N PHE A 147 -9.79 9.15 6.30
CA PHE A 147 -11.18 8.86 6.54
C PHE A 147 -11.70 8.01 5.39
N SER A 148 -12.45 6.98 5.73
CA SER A 148 -13.18 6.17 4.77
C SER A 148 -14.60 5.98 5.30
N GLY A 149 -15.58 6.04 4.43
CA GLY A 149 -16.97 5.79 4.80
C GLY A 149 -17.76 5.28 3.62
N GLY A 150 -18.55 4.25 3.84
CA GLY A 150 -19.38 3.65 2.81
C GLY A 150 -20.69 3.14 3.34
N ALA A 151 -21.63 3.02 2.42
CA ALA A 151 -22.93 2.45 2.65
C ALA A 151 -23.33 1.56 1.47
N ALA A 152 -24.02 0.47 1.75
CA ALA A 152 -24.62 -0.37 0.72
C ALA A 152 -25.98 -0.91 1.19
N THR A 153 -26.94 -0.96 0.26
CA THR A 153 -28.27 -1.48 0.55
C THR A 153 -28.68 -2.53 -0.48
N THR A 154 -29.36 -3.56 0.00
CA THR A 154 -29.88 -4.64 -0.85
C THR A 154 -31.38 -4.52 -1.02
N MET A 155 -31.82 -4.42 -2.28
CA MET A 155 -33.22 -4.32 -2.69
C MET A 155 -33.54 -5.43 -3.68
N LYS A 156 -34.21 -6.49 -3.24
CA LYS A 156 -34.50 -7.70 -4.04
C LYS A 156 -33.19 -8.32 -4.57
N GLN A 157 -32.98 -8.27 -5.88
CA GLN A 157 -31.81 -8.83 -6.57
C GLN A 157 -30.66 -7.82 -6.74
N TRP A 158 -30.92 -6.55 -6.47
CA TRP A 158 -29.93 -5.48 -6.60
C TRP A 158 -29.31 -5.12 -5.25
N THR A 159 -28.01 -4.96 -5.24
CA THR A 159 -27.29 -4.27 -4.16
C THR A 159 -26.59 -3.08 -4.74
N ILE A 160 -26.78 -1.90 -4.17
CA ILE A 160 -26.11 -0.66 -4.54
C ILE A 160 -25.27 -0.20 -3.37
N GLY A 161 -24.06 0.25 -3.63
CA GLY A 161 -23.16 0.77 -2.60
C GLY A 161 -22.34 1.93 -3.09
N ALA A 162 -21.90 2.74 -2.15
CA ALA A 162 -20.97 3.85 -2.40
C ALA A 162 -19.94 3.92 -1.29
N VAL A 163 -18.73 4.39 -1.61
CA VAL A 163 -17.65 4.64 -0.65
C VAL A 163 -16.93 5.93 -1.02
N ILE A 164 -16.50 6.63 0.02
CA ILE A 164 -15.61 7.79 -0.06
C ILE A 164 -14.37 7.50 0.77
N ASP A 165 -13.20 7.68 0.17
CA ASP A 165 -11.91 7.60 0.84
C ASP A 165 -11.21 8.95 0.73
N PHE A 166 -10.79 9.51 1.84
CA PHE A 166 -10.10 10.79 1.92
C PHE A 166 -8.82 10.67 2.73
N ARG A 167 -7.75 11.25 2.22
CA ARG A 167 -6.47 11.36 2.90
C ARG A 167 -5.94 12.78 2.79
N ALA A 168 -5.53 13.34 3.93
CA ALA A 168 -4.75 14.58 3.98
C ALA A 168 -3.44 14.29 4.71
N MET A 169 -2.31 14.67 4.12
CA MET A 169 -0.99 14.42 4.66
C MET A 169 -0.12 15.66 4.54
N GLN A 170 0.68 15.90 5.58
CA GLN A 170 1.75 16.89 5.59
C GLN A 170 3.07 16.18 5.91
N GLN A 171 4.12 16.48 5.14
CA GLN A 171 5.50 16.11 5.43
C GLN A 171 6.35 17.36 5.45
N PHE A 172 7.11 17.58 6.51
CA PHE A 172 7.91 18.80 6.64
C PHE A 172 9.21 18.56 7.40
N SER A 173 10.26 19.31 7.03
CA SER A 173 11.54 19.38 7.73
C SER A 173 11.70 20.72 8.43
N ARG A 174 12.23 20.70 9.67
CA ARG A 174 12.59 21.92 10.43
C ARG A 174 14.02 22.34 10.21
N LYS A 175 14.85 21.46 9.63
CA LYS A 175 16.26 21.72 9.29
C LYS A 175 16.36 21.87 7.78
N ASP A 176 17.31 22.68 7.32
CA ASP A 176 17.56 22.86 5.88
C ASP A 176 18.05 21.59 5.20
N PRO A 177 17.54 21.31 4.00
CA PRO A 177 16.45 22.00 3.30
C PRO A 177 15.12 21.87 4.03
N ARG A 178 14.43 23.00 4.26
CA ARG A 178 13.11 23.01 4.90
C ARG A 178 12.03 22.68 3.90
N THR A 179 11.91 21.41 3.62
CA THR A 179 10.86 20.89 2.75
C THR A 179 9.51 20.96 3.45
N ARG A 180 8.47 21.33 2.71
CA ARG A 180 7.08 21.27 3.16
C ARG A 180 6.21 20.74 2.01
N SER A 181 5.66 19.59 2.21
CA SER A 181 4.77 18.92 1.25
C SER A 181 3.41 18.69 1.90
N ILE A 182 2.34 19.11 1.23
CA ILE A 182 0.95 18.89 1.68
C ILE A 182 0.24 18.16 0.54
N ALA A 183 -0.25 16.96 0.81
CA ALA A 183 -0.97 16.13 -0.14
C ALA A 183 -2.41 15.88 0.32
N THR A 184 -3.34 15.91 -0.61
CA THR A 184 -4.73 15.48 -0.43
C THR A 184 -5.11 14.52 -1.52
N ASP A 185 -5.82 13.47 -1.15
CA ASP A 185 -6.28 12.40 -2.04
C ASP A 185 -7.73 12.08 -1.69
N LEU A 186 -8.62 12.15 -2.67
CA LEU A 186 -10.03 11.82 -2.53
C LEU A 186 -10.40 10.80 -3.60
N VAL A 187 -10.96 9.68 -3.18
CA VAL A 187 -11.54 8.66 -4.07
C VAL A 187 -13.02 8.54 -3.77
N LEU A 188 -13.84 8.69 -4.80
CA LEU A 188 -15.27 8.44 -4.74
C LEU A 188 -15.56 7.23 -5.61
N LYS A 189 -16.29 6.25 -5.08
CA LYS A 189 -16.60 5.02 -5.80
C LYS A 189 -18.07 4.64 -5.57
N VAL A 190 -18.75 4.29 -6.63
CA VAL A 190 -20.11 3.78 -6.60
C VAL A 190 -20.13 2.40 -7.27
N GLY A 191 -20.91 1.49 -6.74
CA GLY A 191 -21.01 0.13 -7.24
C GLY A 191 -22.44 -0.40 -7.21
N ALA A 192 -22.70 -1.29 -8.13
CA ALA A 192 -23.94 -2.06 -8.17
C ALA A 192 -23.61 -3.54 -8.35
N LYS A 193 -24.42 -4.39 -7.75
CA LYS A 193 -24.33 -5.85 -7.84
C LYS A 193 -25.72 -6.41 -8.13
N TYR A 194 -25.82 -7.26 -9.13
CA TYR A 194 -27.04 -7.99 -9.47
C TYR A 194 -26.89 -9.49 -9.14
N ALA A 195 -27.81 -10.01 -8.36
CA ALA A 195 -27.82 -11.40 -7.92
C ALA A 195 -28.65 -12.25 -8.88
N PHE A 196 -27.96 -13.02 -9.76
CA PHE A 196 -28.56 -14.10 -10.54
C PHE A 196 -28.85 -15.31 -9.62
N THR A 197 -29.33 -16.39 -10.19
CA THR A 197 -29.59 -17.63 -9.43
C THR A 197 -28.34 -18.19 -8.76
N THR A 198 -27.24 -18.30 -9.48
CA THR A 198 -25.99 -18.94 -9.04
C THR A 198 -24.81 -17.98 -8.89
N TYR A 199 -24.86 -16.82 -9.50
CA TYR A 199 -23.75 -15.85 -9.55
C TYR A 199 -24.22 -14.43 -9.21
N ASP A 200 -23.32 -13.65 -8.67
CA ASP A 200 -23.43 -12.20 -8.51
C ASP A 200 -22.54 -11.52 -9.57
N LEU A 201 -23.13 -10.67 -10.40
CA LEU A 201 -22.40 -9.76 -11.29
C LEU A 201 -22.32 -8.39 -10.63
N GLY A 202 -21.11 -7.88 -10.44
CA GLY A 202 -20.89 -6.55 -9.89
C GLY A 202 -20.11 -5.67 -10.85
N LEU A 203 -20.49 -4.39 -10.85
CA LEU A 203 -19.84 -3.30 -11.58
C LEU A 203 -19.60 -2.16 -10.61
N ASP A 204 -18.46 -1.51 -10.69
CA ASP A 204 -18.21 -0.27 -9.97
C ASP A 204 -17.38 0.70 -10.80
N MET A 205 -17.58 1.99 -10.50
CA MET A 205 -16.83 3.08 -11.09
C MET A 205 -16.53 4.15 -10.06
N GLY A 206 -15.45 4.90 -10.29
CA GLY A 206 -15.09 5.97 -9.38
C GLY A 206 -14.19 7.03 -9.96
N GLY A 207 -14.14 8.16 -9.26
CA GLY A 207 -13.28 9.30 -9.52
C GLY A 207 -12.16 9.40 -8.49
N ILE A 208 -10.98 9.81 -8.94
CA ILE A 208 -9.79 10.02 -8.11
C ILE A 208 -9.39 11.48 -8.29
N PHE A 209 -9.25 12.19 -7.17
CA PHE A 209 -8.85 13.60 -7.14
C PHE A 209 -7.63 13.74 -6.23
N TYR A 210 -6.52 14.17 -6.81
CA TYR A 210 -5.25 14.30 -6.11
C TYR A 210 -4.69 15.71 -6.24
N LYS A 211 -4.13 16.22 -5.14
CA LYS A 211 -3.37 17.47 -5.11
C LYS A 211 -2.20 17.33 -4.16
N GLN A 212 -1.04 17.87 -4.55
CA GLN A 212 0.10 18.04 -3.64
C GLN A 212 0.81 19.36 -3.94
N THR A 213 1.09 20.13 -2.90
CA THR A 213 2.06 21.21 -2.94
C THR A 213 3.39 20.72 -2.39
N ASN A 214 4.47 21.21 -2.95
CA ASN A 214 5.82 20.90 -2.49
C ASN A 214 6.67 22.17 -2.56
N ASP A 215 7.05 22.69 -1.40
CA ASP A 215 7.87 23.88 -1.24
C ASP A 215 9.17 23.53 -0.54
N VAL A 216 10.26 24.18 -0.95
CA VAL A 216 11.57 24.05 -0.31
C VAL A 216 12.10 25.44 0.01
N ALA A 217 12.61 25.64 1.21
CA ALA A 217 13.23 26.88 1.65
C ALA A 217 14.55 26.60 2.37
N PHE A 218 15.48 27.56 2.28
CA PHE A 218 16.76 27.53 2.97
C PHE A 218 16.89 28.78 3.82
N PHE A 219 17.40 28.62 5.04
CA PHE A 219 17.58 29.71 6.01
C PHE A 219 19.01 29.75 6.58
N ARG A 220 19.87 28.83 6.19
CA ARG A 220 21.26 28.79 6.65
C ARG A 220 22.10 29.88 5.98
N GLU A 221 23.08 30.44 6.72
CA GLU A 221 24.00 31.47 6.26
C GLU A 221 25.01 30.97 5.20
N GLU A 222 25.36 29.69 5.26
CA GLU A 222 26.32 29.03 4.36
C GLU A 222 25.84 28.88 2.91
N GLY A 223 24.67 29.43 2.57
CA GLY A 223 24.09 29.39 1.24
C GLY A 223 23.14 28.20 1.04
N THR A 224 22.69 28.05 -0.18
CA THR A 224 21.69 27.06 -0.58
C THR A 224 22.34 25.92 -1.36
N SER A 225 21.79 24.71 -1.27
CA SER A 225 22.12 23.65 -2.22
C SER A 225 21.24 23.75 -3.47
N LYS A 226 21.71 23.16 -4.53
CA LYS A 226 20.95 23.09 -5.78
C LYS A 226 19.84 22.07 -5.68
N GLU A 227 18.62 22.49 -5.95
CA GLU A 227 17.45 21.63 -6.08
C GLU A 227 17.29 21.17 -7.52
N TYR A 228 16.90 19.94 -7.70
CA TYR A 228 16.75 19.28 -9.00
C TYR A 228 15.28 18.95 -9.24
N LEU A 229 14.80 19.26 -10.41
CA LEU A 229 13.53 18.75 -10.95
C LEU A 229 13.83 17.46 -11.72
N TYR A 230 13.72 16.33 -11.03
CA TYR A 230 14.03 15.02 -11.63
C TYR A 230 13.03 14.64 -12.72
N THR A 231 13.55 13.94 -13.74
CA THR A 231 12.75 13.46 -14.87
C THR A 231 12.87 11.95 -15.06
N GLY A 232 13.78 11.30 -14.32
CA GLY A 232 13.94 9.84 -14.27
C GLY A 232 15.34 9.38 -14.68
N LEU A 233 15.75 8.24 -14.10
CA LEU A 233 17.04 7.59 -14.38
C LEU A 233 18.25 8.54 -14.34
N GLY A 234 18.26 9.48 -13.37
CA GLY A 234 19.36 10.43 -13.18
C GLY A 234 19.33 11.64 -14.12
N THR A 235 18.26 11.87 -14.86
CA THR A 235 18.04 13.09 -15.64
C THR A 235 17.26 14.13 -14.84
N ASN A 236 17.38 15.39 -15.21
CA ASN A 236 16.66 16.50 -14.60
C ASN A 236 16.49 17.68 -15.59
N TYR A 237 15.52 18.54 -15.28
CA TYR A 237 15.35 19.82 -15.99
C TYR A 237 16.39 20.83 -15.52
N ALA A 238 17.54 20.87 -16.21
CA ALA A 238 18.65 21.75 -15.84
C ALA A 238 18.27 23.25 -15.87
N ARG A 239 17.42 23.66 -16.83
CA ARG A 239 16.97 25.06 -17.00
C ARG A 239 16.18 25.62 -15.82
N PHE A 240 15.41 24.77 -15.15
CA PHE A 240 14.55 25.17 -14.04
C PHE A 240 15.06 24.69 -12.69
N SER A 241 16.21 24.02 -12.66
CA SER A 241 16.88 23.65 -11.42
C SER A 241 17.52 24.89 -10.78
N GLY A 242 17.41 25.02 -9.47
CA GLY A 242 17.90 26.21 -8.76
C GLY A 242 17.66 26.13 -7.26
N ASN A 243 17.36 27.27 -6.65
CA ASN A 243 17.13 27.38 -5.21
C ASN A 243 15.70 27.81 -4.92
N ASN A 244 15.19 27.42 -3.74
CA ASN A 244 13.84 27.76 -3.27
C ASN A 244 12.74 27.40 -4.28
N LEU A 245 12.84 26.22 -4.85
CA LEU A 245 11.86 25.73 -5.82
C LEU A 245 10.56 25.36 -5.15
N SER A 246 9.48 25.44 -5.92
CA SER A 246 8.19 24.89 -5.55
C SER A 246 7.57 24.13 -6.72
N ALA A 247 6.84 23.08 -6.43
CA ALA A 247 6.09 22.30 -7.40
C ALA A 247 4.68 22.02 -6.88
N TYR A 248 3.71 22.12 -7.77
CA TYR A 248 2.34 21.76 -7.52
C TYR A 248 1.96 20.58 -8.41
N TYR A 249 1.32 19.59 -7.81
CA TYR A 249 0.84 18.41 -8.52
C TYR A 249 -0.68 18.33 -8.41
N LYS A 250 -1.33 18.03 -9.52
CA LYS A 250 -2.76 17.75 -9.54
C LYS A 250 -3.07 16.58 -10.46
N ALA A 251 -4.08 15.81 -10.09
CA ALA A 251 -4.61 14.76 -10.94
C ALA A 251 -6.13 14.62 -10.76
N THR A 252 -6.81 14.29 -11.86
CA THR A 252 -8.17 13.79 -11.85
C THR A 252 -8.16 12.51 -12.65
N GLY A 253 -8.48 11.42 -12.01
CA GLY A 253 -8.43 10.08 -12.58
C GLY A 253 -9.77 9.37 -12.48
N LEU A 254 -9.84 8.21 -13.11
CA LEU A 254 -11.00 7.34 -13.07
C LEU A 254 -10.57 5.89 -12.78
N LEU A 255 -11.50 5.13 -12.25
CA LEU A 255 -11.40 3.70 -12.04
C LEU A 255 -12.70 3.01 -12.45
N PHE A 256 -12.58 1.76 -12.85
CA PHE A 256 -13.69 0.91 -13.24
C PHE A 256 -13.31 -0.55 -12.92
N ASP A 257 -14.19 -1.27 -12.24
CA ASP A 257 -14.03 -2.70 -11.96
C ASP A 257 -15.31 -3.47 -12.31
N ILE A 258 -15.14 -4.71 -12.79
CA ILE A 258 -16.21 -5.68 -13.05
C ILE A 258 -15.83 -6.99 -12.38
N HIS A 259 -16.80 -7.66 -11.77
CA HIS A 259 -16.57 -8.96 -11.17
C HIS A 259 -17.79 -9.87 -11.26
N LEU A 260 -17.53 -11.16 -11.37
CA LEU A 260 -18.50 -12.23 -11.30
C LEU A 260 -18.08 -13.17 -10.17
N ASN A 261 -18.93 -13.35 -9.16
CA ASN A 261 -18.65 -14.19 -8.00
C ASN A 261 -19.77 -15.24 -7.81
N PRO A 262 -19.44 -16.47 -7.42
CA PRO A 262 -20.47 -17.46 -7.11
C PRO A 262 -21.17 -17.12 -5.79
N LYS A 263 -22.51 -17.20 -5.78
CA LYS A 263 -23.35 -17.10 -4.59
C LYS A 263 -23.29 -18.37 -3.74
N THR A 264 -23.02 -19.49 -4.41
CA THR A 264 -22.85 -20.78 -3.78
C THR A 264 -21.49 -20.88 -3.10
N LYS A 265 -21.36 -21.85 -2.18
CA LYS A 265 -20.10 -22.13 -1.48
C LYS A 265 -18.99 -22.58 -2.45
N GLN A 266 -19.31 -22.88 -3.71
CA GLN A 266 -18.32 -23.28 -4.72
C GLN A 266 -18.66 -22.68 -6.08
N GLY A 267 -17.62 -22.37 -6.87
CA GLY A 267 -17.76 -21.90 -8.24
C GLY A 267 -16.58 -21.06 -8.71
N ALA A 268 -16.60 -20.74 -10.00
CA ALA A 268 -15.61 -19.86 -10.61
C ALA A 268 -15.86 -18.40 -10.18
N PHE A 269 -14.79 -17.63 -10.07
CA PHE A 269 -14.87 -16.17 -9.95
C PHE A 269 -13.96 -15.51 -10.97
N ILE A 270 -14.39 -14.34 -11.46
CA ILE A 270 -13.64 -13.54 -12.44
C ILE A 270 -13.73 -12.10 -11.99
N SER A 271 -12.65 -11.36 -12.10
CA SER A 271 -12.68 -9.91 -11.99
C SER A 271 -11.70 -9.24 -12.93
N ALA A 272 -12.04 -8.04 -13.38
CA ALA A 272 -11.17 -7.18 -14.17
C ALA A 272 -11.33 -5.75 -13.70
N GLY A 273 -10.22 -5.00 -13.68
CA GLY A 273 -10.23 -3.61 -13.24
C GLY A 273 -9.29 -2.74 -14.06
N TYR A 274 -9.67 -1.49 -14.20
CA TYR A 274 -8.92 -0.45 -14.90
C TYR A 274 -8.84 0.81 -14.06
N ARG A 275 -7.66 1.42 -14.03
CA ARG A 275 -7.42 2.71 -13.37
C ARG A 275 -6.53 3.57 -14.26
N PHE A 276 -6.93 4.84 -14.42
CA PHE A 276 -6.18 5.84 -15.17
C PHE A 276 -6.09 7.14 -14.38
N VAL A 277 -4.87 7.64 -14.16
CA VAL A 277 -4.64 8.88 -13.41
C VAL A 277 -3.51 9.68 -14.07
N PRO A 278 -3.80 10.85 -14.66
CA PRO A 278 -2.80 11.79 -15.18
C PRO A 278 -2.35 12.76 -14.08
N TYR A 279 -1.12 12.65 -13.62
CA TYR A 279 -0.52 13.58 -12.66
C TYR A 279 0.22 14.70 -13.39
N ASN A 280 -0.26 15.92 -13.25
CA ASN A 280 0.35 17.11 -13.84
C ASN A 280 1.24 17.81 -12.82
N GLN A 281 2.51 18.03 -13.18
CA GLN A 281 3.45 18.86 -12.42
C GLN A 281 3.44 20.27 -12.97
N ILE A 282 3.25 21.25 -12.09
CA ILE A 282 3.15 22.67 -12.42
C ILE A 282 4.15 23.43 -11.55
N LEU A 283 4.85 24.39 -12.13
CA LEU A 283 5.76 25.29 -11.41
C LEU A 283 5.03 26.59 -11.06
N PRO A 284 4.55 26.77 -9.81
CA PRO A 284 3.73 27.95 -9.44
C PRO A 284 4.47 29.27 -9.61
N LYS A 285 5.76 29.31 -9.28
CA LYS A 285 6.60 30.53 -9.35
C LYS A 285 6.91 30.97 -10.78
N LEU A 286 6.63 30.15 -11.78
CA LEU A 286 6.85 30.44 -13.21
C LEU A 286 5.51 30.59 -13.92
N ASN A 287 4.62 31.43 -13.39
CA ASN A 287 3.27 31.69 -13.90
C ASN A 287 2.48 30.39 -14.14
N ALA A 288 2.50 29.49 -13.13
CA ALA A 288 1.82 28.20 -13.18
C ALA A 288 2.18 27.34 -14.41
N LEU A 289 3.46 27.34 -14.81
CA LEU A 289 3.98 26.61 -15.97
C LEU A 289 3.72 25.10 -15.83
N PRO A 290 2.92 24.46 -16.69
CA PRO A 290 2.76 23.02 -16.74
C PRO A 290 4.02 22.39 -17.32
N LEU A 291 4.81 21.70 -16.49
CA LEU A 291 6.12 21.18 -16.85
C LEU A 291 6.05 19.74 -17.37
N THR A 292 5.36 18.87 -16.62
CA THR A 292 5.27 17.45 -16.99
C THR A 292 3.87 16.89 -16.73
N THR A 293 3.56 15.78 -17.42
CA THR A 293 2.36 14.97 -17.14
C THR A 293 2.78 13.50 -17.06
N LEU A 294 2.51 12.86 -15.92
CA LEU A 294 2.70 11.42 -15.70
C LEU A 294 1.37 10.69 -15.82
N TYR A 295 1.18 9.96 -16.90
CA TYR A 295 0.02 9.08 -17.08
C TYR A 295 0.27 7.75 -16.37
N ASN A 296 -0.47 7.46 -15.32
CA ASN A 296 -0.44 6.18 -14.63
C ASN A 296 -1.68 5.37 -15.03
N THR A 297 -1.44 4.26 -15.74
CA THR A 297 -2.49 3.33 -16.19
C THR A 297 -2.24 1.99 -15.56
N MET A 298 -3.23 1.45 -14.88
CA MET A 298 -3.19 0.10 -14.30
C MET A 298 -4.41 -0.67 -14.76
N TRP A 299 -4.22 -1.92 -15.13
CA TRP A 299 -5.29 -2.88 -15.28
C TRP A 299 -4.91 -4.20 -14.60
N LYS A 300 -5.92 -4.86 -14.08
CA LYS A 300 -5.80 -6.11 -13.36
C LYS A 300 -6.88 -7.08 -13.86
N ALA A 301 -6.56 -8.35 -13.87
CA ALA A 301 -7.51 -9.43 -14.11
C ALA A 301 -7.22 -10.58 -13.16
N HIS A 302 -8.27 -11.17 -12.63
CA HIS A 302 -8.21 -12.36 -11.77
C HIS A 302 -9.24 -13.37 -12.27
N PHE A 303 -8.84 -14.62 -12.26
CA PHE A 303 -9.71 -15.76 -12.56
C PHE A 303 -9.40 -16.86 -11.57
N GLY A 304 -10.40 -17.51 -11.02
CA GLY A 304 -10.19 -18.60 -10.09
C GLY A 304 -11.44 -19.42 -9.82
N TRP A 305 -11.24 -20.40 -8.98
CA TRP A 305 -12.30 -21.26 -8.45
C TRP A 305 -12.18 -21.31 -6.93
N LYS A 306 -13.31 -21.28 -6.24
CA LYS A 306 -13.37 -21.48 -4.80
C LYS A 306 -14.37 -22.58 -4.44
N ALA A 307 -14.11 -23.27 -3.34
CA ALA A 307 -15.03 -24.19 -2.68
C ALA A 307 -14.92 -24.01 -1.16
N GLU A 308 -16.04 -23.70 -0.52
CA GLU A 308 -16.15 -23.44 0.93
C GLU A 308 -16.98 -24.54 1.58
N GLN A 309 -16.36 -25.70 1.78
CA GLN A 309 -16.93 -26.84 2.53
C GLN A 309 -16.19 -26.98 3.87
N GLN A 310 -16.21 -28.17 4.49
CA GLN A 310 -15.40 -28.44 5.69
C GLN A 310 -13.93 -28.15 5.45
N LEU A 311 -13.40 -28.53 4.28
CA LEU A 311 -12.12 -28.06 3.75
C LEU A 311 -12.39 -27.00 2.70
N GLY A 312 -12.16 -25.72 3.06
CA GLY A 312 -12.23 -24.63 2.11
C GLY A 312 -10.97 -24.58 1.25
N TRP A 313 -11.13 -24.44 -0.07
CA TRP A 313 -9.99 -24.24 -0.95
C TRP A 313 -10.32 -23.25 -2.08
N SER A 314 -9.30 -22.58 -2.57
CA SER A 314 -9.41 -21.73 -3.75
C SER A 314 -8.11 -21.77 -4.54
N VAL A 315 -8.20 -21.78 -5.86
CA VAL A 315 -7.08 -21.60 -6.77
C VAL A 315 -7.39 -20.46 -7.71
N TYR A 316 -6.38 -19.67 -8.05
CA TYR A 316 -6.58 -18.53 -8.92
C TYR A 316 -5.33 -18.18 -9.72
N ALA A 317 -5.54 -17.51 -10.84
CA ALA A 317 -4.52 -16.82 -11.61
C ALA A 317 -4.82 -15.34 -11.63
N SER A 318 -3.78 -14.52 -11.65
CA SER A 318 -3.88 -13.08 -11.70
C SER A 318 -2.85 -12.45 -12.62
N VAL A 319 -3.24 -11.38 -13.29
CA VAL A 319 -2.36 -10.53 -14.10
C VAL A 319 -2.59 -9.09 -13.72
N VAL A 320 -1.51 -8.39 -13.37
CA VAL A 320 -1.54 -6.95 -13.13
C VAL A 320 -0.54 -6.27 -14.03
N HIS A 321 -0.99 -5.27 -14.77
CA HIS A 321 -0.13 -4.41 -15.59
C HIS A 321 -0.21 -2.99 -15.10
N ASN A 322 0.95 -2.42 -14.78
CA ASN A 322 1.08 -1.01 -14.44
C ASN A 322 2.00 -0.33 -15.45
N ARG A 323 1.49 0.69 -16.12
CA ARG A 323 2.23 1.49 -17.10
C ARG A 323 2.28 2.94 -16.65
N ARG A 324 3.47 3.49 -16.56
CA ARG A 324 3.70 4.92 -16.33
C ARG A 324 4.35 5.51 -17.58
N LEU A 325 3.72 6.55 -18.12
CA LEU A 325 4.20 7.28 -19.30
C LEU A 325 4.35 8.74 -18.91
N GLY A 326 5.58 9.25 -18.98
CA GLY A 326 5.89 10.61 -18.62
C GLY A 326 6.10 11.48 -19.85
N ASN A 327 5.27 12.50 -19.99
CA ASN A 327 5.40 13.53 -21.01
C ASN A 327 6.05 14.78 -20.41
N GLU A 328 7.04 15.30 -21.10
CA GLU A 328 7.80 16.49 -20.74
C GLU A 328 7.52 17.61 -21.73
N ASN A 329 7.27 18.81 -21.23
CA ASN A 329 7.00 19.98 -22.05
C ASN A 329 8.31 20.75 -22.31
N VAL A 330 8.67 20.90 -23.57
CA VAL A 330 9.69 21.84 -24.00
C VAL A 330 9.06 23.22 -24.08
N VAL A 331 9.66 24.17 -23.41
CA VAL A 331 9.15 25.54 -23.34
C VAL A 331 10.14 26.54 -23.98
N GLY A 332 9.60 27.53 -24.64
CA GLY A 332 10.34 28.63 -25.23
C GLY A 332 10.94 29.57 -24.16
N ASN A 333 11.53 30.66 -24.62
CA ASN A 333 11.98 31.73 -23.71
C ASN A 333 10.79 32.50 -23.17
N ALA A 334 10.93 33.04 -21.95
CA ALA A 334 9.91 33.88 -21.38
C ALA A 334 9.71 35.13 -22.21
N ALA A 335 8.47 35.43 -22.57
CA ALA A 335 8.06 36.67 -23.20
C ALA A 335 6.98 37.30 -22.31
N GLY A 336 7.21 38.51 -21.82
CA GLY A 336 6.27 39.18 -20.89
C GLY A 336 6.04 38.43 -19.56
N GLY A 337 7.02 37.61 -19.11
CA GLY A 337 6.89 36.79 -17.90
C GLY A 337 6.20 35.44 -18.11
N GLU A 338 5.77 35.13 -19.33
CA GLU A 338 5.09 33.87 -19.65
C GLU A 338 5.99 32.94 -20.47
N TYR A 339 5.97 31.66 -20.10
CA TYR A 339 6.63 30.59 -20.84
C TYR A 339 5.65 29.90 -21.77
N ARG A 340 5.90 29.96 -23.08
CA ARG A 340 5.07 29.27 -24.06
C ARG A 340 5.52 27.82 -24.20
N LYS A 341 4.59 26.87 -24.03
CA LYS A 341 4.81 25.48 -24.40
C LYS A 341 4.99 25.35 -25.91
N LEU A 342 6.11 24.80 -26.37
CA LEU A 342 6.43 24.55 -27.76
C LEU A 342 5.98 23.17 -28.22
N ILE A 343 6.41 22.13 -27.49
CA ILE A 343 6.14 20.73 -27.80
C ILE A 343 6.07 19.91 -26.52
N SER A 344 5.36 18.79 -26.56
CA SER A 344 5.34 17.77 -25.48
C SER A 344 5.92 16.48 -26.01
N MET A 345 6.91 15.94 -25.30
CA MET A 345 7.63 14.74 -25.69
C MET A 345 7.44 13.64 -24.66
N SER A 346 7.21 12.39 -25.10
CA SER A 346 7.11 11.24 -24.20
C SER A 346 8.50 10.72 -23.88
N MET A 347 9.06 11.14 -22.74
CA MET A 347 10.44 10.89 -22.37
C MET A 347 10.61 9.70 -21.41
N TYR A 348 9.75 9.58 -20.41
CA TYR A 348 9.82 8.51 -19.42
C TYR A 348 8.79 7.42 -19.67
N LYS A 349 9.22 6.16 -19.54
CA LYS A 349 8.36 4.97 -19.66
C LYS A 349 8.71 3.98 -18.55
N ASN A 350 7.72 3.52 -17.79
CA ASN A 350 7.87 2.39 -16.89
C ASN A 350 6.74 1.39 -17.17
N ARG A 351 7.13 0.14 -17.38
CA ARG A 351 6.20 -0.98 -17.59
C ARG A 351 6.48 -2.06 -16.56
N GLN A 352 5.43 -2.41 -15.84
CA GLN A 352 5.47 -3.46 -14.82
C GLN A 352 4.38 -4.47 -15.13
N TRP A 353 4.75 -5.74 -15.16
CA TRP A 353 3.84 -6.86 -15.24
C TRP A 353 4.03 -7.73 -14.00
N ASP A 354 2.93 -8.25 -13.49
CA ASP A 354 2.92 -9.23 -12.41
C ASP A 354 1.94 -10.34 -12.79
N TYR A 355 2.48 -11.53 -13.07
CA TYR A 355 1.74 -12.74 -13.38
C TYR A 355 1.85 -13.67 -12.19
N ALA A 356 0.74 -14.10 -11.63
CA ALA A 356 0.76 -14.97 -10.48
C ALA A 356 -0.32 -16.05 -10.52
N VAL A 357 0.01 -17.18 -9.91
CA VAL A 357 -0.91 -18.25 -9.60
C VAL A 357 -0.89 -18.48 -8.10
N GLY A 358 -2.05 -18.62 -7.49
CA GLY A 358 -2.17 -18.82 -6.05
C GLY A 358 -3.14 -19.90 -5.68
N ALA A 359 -2.91 -20.49 -4.52
CA ALA A 359 -3.78 -21.46 -3.87
C ALA A 359 -4.02 -21.02 -2.41
N LEU A 360 -5.24 -21.18 -1.96
CA LEU A 360 -5.68 -20.87 -0.60
C LEU A 360 -6.39 -22.11 -0.04
N LEU A 361 -6.02 -22.50 1.17
CA LEU A 361 -6.62 -23.63 1.90
C LEU A 361 -7.08 -23.14 3.27
N LYS A 362 -8.23 -23.60 3.71
CA LYS A 362 -8.80 -23.34 5.04
C LYS A 362 -9.32 -24.63 5.64
N ALA A 363 -8.90 -24.99 6.82
CA ALA A 363 -9.33 -26.20 7.52
C ALA A 363 -9.66 -25.93 9.00
N GLY A 364 -10.60 -26.68 9.52
CA GLY A 364 -11.01 -26.67 10.93
C GLY A 364 -12.11 -25.66 11.27
N ASP A 365 -12.77 -25.89 12.39
CA ASP A 365 -13.89 -25.07 12.89
C ASP A 365 -13.52 -24.32 14.18
N LYS A 366 -13.00 -25.04 15.19
CA LYS A 366 -12.56 -24.45 16.46
C LYS A 366 -11.11 -23.94 16.38
N HIS A 367 -10.28 -24.69 15.69
CA HIS A 367 -8.89 -24.41 15.37
C HIS A 367 -8.82 -24.20 13.87
N VAL A 368 -8.90 -22.96 13.42
CA VAL A 368 -8.91 -22.66 12.00
C VAL A 368 -7.49 -22.42 11.53
N PHE A 369 -7.04 -23.25 10.63
CA PHE A 369 -5.78 -23.08 9.91
C PHE A 369 -6.06 -22.62 8.48
N THR A 370 -5.40 -21.54 8.05
CA THR A 370 -5.48 -21.05 6.68
C THR A 370 -4.08 -20.92 6.11
N ALA A 371 -3.85 -21.50 4.94
CA ALA A 371 -2.60 -21.40 4.21
C ALA A 371 -2.86 -20.80 2.83
N HIS A 372 -2.04 -19.85 2.44
CA HIS A 372 -2.04 -19.22 1.12
C HIS A 372 -0.63 -19.30 0.52
N VAL A 373 -0.52 -19.79 -0.70
CA VAL A 373 0.72 -19.83 -1.47
C VAL A 373 0.47 -19.17 -2.82
N GLN A 374 1.35 -18.27 -3.19
CA GLN A 374 1.30 -17.58 -4.48
C GLN A 374 2.70 -17.59 -5.11
N GLY A 375 2.81 -18.12 -6.31
CA GLY A 375 4.01 -18.03 -7.15
C GLY A 375 3.79 -17.11 -8.32
N GLY A 376 4.82 -16.39 -8.75
CA GLY A 376 4.64 -15.45 -9.85
C GLY A 376 5.93 -15.01 -10.54
N TYR A 377 5.73 -14.31 -11.66
CA TYR A 377 6.77 -13.66 -12.44
C TYR A 377 6.48 -12.17 -12.53
N LYS A 378 7.41 -11.35 -12.07
CA LYS A 378 7.28 -9.89 -12.03
C LYS A 378 8.34 -9.25 -12.91
N THR A 379 7.92 -8.33 -13.79
CA THR A 379 8.83 -7.52 -14.60
C THR A 379 8.76 -6.06 -14.19
N ASN A 380 9.88 -5.38 -14.24
CA ASN A 380 9.94 -3.94 -14.06
C ASN A 380 10.99 -3.36 -15.01
N LYS A 381 10.54 -2.60 -16.01
CA LYS A 381 11.41 -1.94 -16.98
C LYS A 381 11.12 -0.46 -17.02
N MET A 382 12.10 0.31 -16.56
CA MET A 382 12.14 1.77 -16.64
C MET A 382 13.03 2.20 -17.80
N GLN A 383 12.59 3.19 -18.56
CA GLN A 383 13.31 3.74 -19.70
C GLN A 383 13.15 5.25 -19.75
N TYR A 384 14.23 5.96 -20.03
CA TYR A 384 14.25 7.36 -20.45
C TYR A 384 14.69 7.40 -21.91
N VAL A 385 14.08 8.24 -22.73
CA VAL A 385 14.23 8.16 -24.19
C VAL A 385 15.49 8.86 -24.68
N GLU A 386 15.76 10.07 -24.18
CA GLU A 386 16.92 10.87 -24.64
C GLU A 386 17.61 11.58 -23.46
N PRO A 387 18.83 11.20 -23.12
CA PRO A 387 19.60 10.07 -23.65
C PRO A 387 18.95 8.73 -23.29
N LEU A 388 19.10 7.74 -24.17
CA LEU A 388 18.51 6.42 -23.93
C LEU A 388 19.11 5.78 -22.67
N ARG A 389 18.34 5.73 -21.59
CA ARG A 389 18.70 5.07 -20.34
C ARG A 389 17.69 3.99 -20.00
N VAL A 390 18.15 2.86 -19.51
CA VAL A 390 17.30 1.71 -19.19
C VAL A 390 17.71 1.12 -17.85
N MET A 391 16.72 0.86 -17.01
CA MET A 391 16.86 0.05 -15.79
C MET A 391 15.79 -1.04 -15.82
N GLU A 392 16.22 -2.30 -15.81
CA GLU A 392 15.33 -3.46 -15.84
C GLU A 392 15.71 -4.46 -14.76
N ALA A 393 14.70 -4.99 -14.06
CA ALA A 393 14.86 -6.08 -13.12
C ALA A 393 13.59 -6.95 -13.12
N ASN A 394 13.74 -8.24 -13.43
CA ASN A 394 12.64 -9.19 -13.48
C ASN A 394 12.87 -10.29 -12.46
N PHE A 395 11.80 -10.76 -11.84
CA PHE A 395 11.86 -11.70 -10.73
C PHE A 395 10.87 -12.85 -10.90
N ILE A 396 11.29 -14.02 -10.46
CA ILE A 396 10.39 -15.08 -10.03
C ILE A 396 10.27 -14.98 -8.52
N TYR A 397 9.04 -15.10 -8.01
CA TYR A 397 8.81 -15.02 -6.57
C TYR A 397 7.84 -16.10 -6.08
N VAL A 398 7.98 -16.43 -4.81
CA VAL A 398 7.01 -17.23 -4.05
C VAL A 398 6.67 -16.47 -2.78
N ASN A 399 5.39 -16.28 -2.55
CA ASN A 399 4.82 -15.73 -1.32
C ASN A 399 4.01 -16.81 -0.61
N THR A 400 4.28 -17.02 0.67
CA THR A 400 3.53 -17.96 1.54
C THR A 400 2.95 -17.17 2.69
N GLN A 401 1.69 -17.40 3.03
CA GLN A 401 1.03 -16.85 4.21
C GLN A 401 0.33 -17.97 4.95
N MET A 402 0.51 -18.04 6.25
CA MET A 402 -0.13 -19.02 7.11
C MET A 402 -0.79 -18.29 8.27
N GLN A 403 -2.00 -18.67 8.58
CA GLN A 403 -2.74 -18.14 9.71
C GLN A 403 -3.31 -19.28 10.54
N TYR A 404 -3.15 -19.17 11.84
CA TYR A 404 -3.83 -20.00 12.83
C TYR A 404 -4.72 -19.13 13.70
N GLN A 405 -5.98 -19.51 13.82
CA GLN A 405 -6.98 -18.82 14.63
C GLN A 405 -7.66 -19.80 15.59
N GLN A 406 -7.79 -19.39 16.84
CA GLN A 406 -8.44 -20.18 17.89
C GLN A 406 -9.21 -19.30 18.85
N ALA A 407 -10.42 -19.73 19.24
CA ALA A 407 -11.06 -19.29 20.46
C ALA A 407 -10.46 -20.09 21.62
N VAL A 408 -9.53 -19.50 22.37
CA VAL A 408 -8.83 -20.15 23.49
C VAL A 408 -9.82 -20.53 24.61
N ASN A 409 -10.77 -19.64 24.87
CA ASN A 409 -11.91 -19.84 25.76
C ASN A 409 -13.07 -18.91 25.36
N SER A 410 -14.17 -18.90 26.10
CA SER A 410 -15.32 -18.02 25.84
C SER A 410 -14.99 -16.51 25.88
N ARG A 411 -13.83 -16.12 26.39
CA ARG A 411 -13.41 -14.73 26.59
C ARG A 411 -12.16 -14.33 25.85
N SER A 412 -11.44 -15.28 25.27
CA SER A 412 -10.14 -15.02 24.67
C SER A 412 -10.00 -15.68 23.30
N THR A 413 -9.43 -14.93 22.33
CA THR A 413 -9.04 -15.48 21.03
C THR A 413 -7.56 -15.24 20.76
N LEU A 414 -6.98 -16.11 19.98
CA LEU A 414 -5.60 -16.01 19.49
C LEU A 414 -5.61 -16.12 17.96
N THR A 415 -4.95 -15.19 17.32
CA THR A 415 -4.65 -15.26 15.87
C THR A 415 -3.15 -15.11 15.68
N LEU A 416 -2.55 -16.06 14.99
CA LEU A 416 -1.14 -16.06 14.60
C LEU A 416 -1.06 -16.00 13.09
N ASP A 417 -0.32 -15.03 12.56
CA ASP A 417 -0.03 -14.92 11.13
C ASP A 417 1.48 -15.01 10.92
N VAL A 418 1.89 -15.75 9.89
CA VAL A 418 3.27 -15.76 9.39
C VAL A 418 3.23 -15.62 7.88
N SER A 419 4.04 -14.74 7.34
CA SER A 419 4.20 -14.61 5.88
C SER A 419 5.68 -14.60 5.50
N SER A 420 5.99 -15.19 4.37
CA SER A 420 7.33 -15.24 3.81
C SER A 420 7.26 -14.95 2.31
N THR A 421 8.20 -14.16 1.82
CA THR A 421 8.37 -13.90 0.37
C THR A 421 9.82 -14.12 0.00
N VAL A 422 10.03 -14.94 -1.03
CA VAL A 422 11.34 -15.15 -1.66
C VAL A 422 11.26 -14.62 -3.08
N MET A 423 12.22 -13.78 -3.46
CA MET A 423 12.30 -13.19 -4.79
C MET A 423 13.68 -13.48 -5.38
N ASN A 424 13.72 -14.11 -6.55
CA ASN A 424 14.95 -14.38 -7.29
C ASN A 424 14.95 -13.59 -8.59
N ASN A 425 16.01 -12.82 -8.80
CA ASN A 425 16.20 -12.06 -10.03
C ASN A 425 16.58 -12.99 -11.18
N VAL A 426 15.86 -12.91 -12.29
CA VAL A 426 16.09 -13.71 -13.51
C VAL A 426 16.57 -12.87 -14.69
N LYS A 427 16.38 -11.55 -14.64
CA LYS A 427 16.89 -10.63 -15.64
C LYS A 427 17.21 -9.28 -15.00
N LYS A 428 18.37 -8.73 -15.35
CA LYS A 428 18.81 -7.42 -14.85
C LYS A 428 19.56 -6.68 -15.95
N GLN A 429 19.31 -5.38 -16.07
CA GLN A 429 20.00 -4.52 -17.04
C GLN A 429 20.06 -3.09 -16.53
N LEU A 430 21.19 -2.44 -16.67
CA LEU A 430 21.37 -1.00 -16.46
C LEU A 430 22.17 -0.43 -17.63
N ILE A 431 21.59 0.54 -18.33
CA ILE A 431 22.21 1.29 -19.41
C ILE A 431 22.13 2.76 -19.04
N MET A 432 23.26 3.42 -18.88
CA MET A 432 23.36 4.81 -18.40
C MET A 432 24.38 5.62 -19.22
N PRO A 433 24.18 5.81 -20.53
CA PRO A 433 25.10 6.61 -21.34
C PRO A 433 25.12 8.06 -20.84
N PHE A 434 26.29 8.68 -20.97
CA PHE A 434 26.57 10.07 -20.57
C PHE A 434 26.30 10.36 -19.07
N ALA A 435 26.20 9.34 -18.22
CA ALA A 435 26.15 9.51 -16.79
C ALA A 435 27.57 9.81 -16.26
N VAL A 436 27.69 10.86 -15.47
CA VAL A 436 28.95 11.20 -14.81
C VAL A 436 29.01 10.40 -13.51
N MET A 437 29.91 9.41 -13.43
CA MET A 437 29.92 8.36 -12.43
C MET A 437 30.25 8.84 -11.01
N ASP A 438 30.96 9.97 -10.88
CA ASP A 438 31.34 10.59 -9.60
C ASP A 438 30.29 11.56 -9.03
N LYS A 439 29.17 11.73 -9.71
CA LYS A 439 28.10 12.60 -9.21
C LYS A 439 27.15 11.85 -8.29
N ASN A 440 26.74 12.50 -7.20
CA ASN A 440 25.80 11.98 -6.20
C ASN A 440 24.51 11.39 -6.81
N ILE A 441 23.99 11.98 -7.90
CA ILE A 441 22.79 11.47 -8.60
C ILE A 441 23.06 10.12 -9.25
N THR A 442 24.23 9.91 -9.86
CA THR A 442 24.60 8.62 -10.46
C THR A 442 24.82 7.57 -9.38
N GLU A 443 25.45 7.91 -8.27
CA GLU A 443 25.61 7.03 -7.11
C GLU A 443 24.24 6.61 -6.56
N MET A 444 23.31 7.55 -6.41
CA MET A 444 21.92 7.26 -5.99
C MET A 444 21.25 6.25 -6.95
N ILE A 445 21.40 6.41 -8.27
CA ILE A 445 20.81 5.48 -9.24
C ILE A 445 21.48 4.10 -9.16
N ASN A 446 22.80 4.04 -9.04
CA ASN A 446 23.54 2.80 -8.91
C ASN A 446 23.12 2.03 -7.65
N LEU A 447 23.02 2.70 -6.49
CA LEU A 447 22.54 2.07 -5.25
C LEU A 447 21.09 1.55 -5.43
N SER A 448 20.23 2.36 -6.02
CA SER A 448 18.84 1.96 -6.30
C SER A 448 18.78 0.71 -7.18
N TYR A 449 19.63 0.65 -8.21
CA TYR A 449 19.71 -0.51 -9.09
C TYR A 449 20.25 -1.74 -8.38
N GLU A 450 21.31 -1.60 -7.56
CA GLU A 450 21.87 -2.71 -6.78
C GLU A 450 20.82 -3.37 -5.89
N HIS A 451 19.97 -2.58 -5.24
CA HIS A 451 18.88 -3.10 -4.41
C HIS A 451 17.71 -3.65 -5.24
N LEU A 452 17.30 -2.92 -6.31
CA LEU A 452 16.18 -3.33 -7.15
C LEU A 452 16.45 -4.61 -7.93
N LYS A 453 17.71 -4.97 -8.24
CA LYS A 453 18.07 -6.21 -8.92
C LYS A 453 18.40 -7.38 -7.99
N ALA A 454 18.53 -7.12 -6.68
CA ALA A 454 19.00 -8.13 -5.72
C ALA A 454 17.91 -9.17 -5.45
N ASN A 455 18.33 -10.41 -5.23
CA ASN A 455 17.47 -11.42 -4.63
C ASN A 455 17.08 -10.97 -3.22
N ALA A 456 15.83 -11.16 -2.86
CA ALA A 456 15.29 -10.71 -1.59
C ALA A 456 14.55 -11.82 -0.85
N PHE A 457 14.67 -11.78 0.46
CA PHE A 457 13.89 -12.59 1.39
C PHE A 457 13.17 -11.66 2.37
N GLN A 458 11.88 -11.90 2.55
CA GLN A 458 11.06 -11.19 3.52
C GLN A 458 10.38 -12.21 4.42
N LEU A 459 10.34 -11.94 5.72
CA LEU A 459 9.61 -12.72 6.72
C LEU A 459 8.85 -11.77 7.63
N GLU A 460 7.58 -12.05 7.86
CA GLU A 460 6.74 -11.27 8.77
C GLU A 460 5.95 -12.20 9.67
N GLY A 461 5.77 -11.81 10.92
CA GLY A 461 4.96 -12.50 11.91
C GLY A 461 4.02 -11.52 12.61
N SER A 462 2.83 -11.96 12.93
CA SER A 462 1.84 -11.21 13.70
C SER A 462 1.19 -12.10 14.75
N VAL A 463 1.00 -11.55 15.94
CA VAL A 463 0.25 -12.18 17.03
C VAL A 463 -0.84 -11.20 17.45
N LEU A 464 -2.09 -11.62 17.37
CA LEU A 464 -3.24 -10.90 17.89
C LEU A 464 -3.85 -11.72 19.02
N PHE A 465 -3.85 -11.17 20.21
CA PHE A 465 -4.52 -11.73 21.38
C PHE A 465 -5.67 -10.83 21.80
N THR A 466 -6.81 -11.44 22.09
CA THR A 466 -7.99 -10.71 22.58
C THR A 466 -8.45 -11.25 23.91
N TYR A 467 -9.00 -10.36 24.75
CA TYR A 467 -9.48 -10.72 26.07
C TYR A 467 -10.70 -9.90 26.46
N LYS A 468 -11.79 -10.57 26.86
CA LYS A 468 -13.01 -9.96 27.41
C LYS A 468 -12.97 -10.02 28.94
N PRO A 469 -12.78 -8.89 29.65
CA PRO A 469 -12.74 -8.88 31.12
C PRO A 469 -14.07 -9.33 31.72
N ALA A 470 -13.97 -10.15 32.75
CA ALA A 470 -15.18 -10.69 33.45
C ALA A 470 -16.02 -9.58 34.09
N CYS A 471 -15.39 -8.51 34.55
CA CYS A 471 -16.05 -7.38 35.21
C CYS A 471 -16.81 -6.46 34.24
N TRP A 472 -16.59 -6.59 32.93
CA TRP A 472 -17.28 -5.78 31.93
C TRP A 472 -18.64 -6.42 31.57
N LYS A 473 -19.73 -5.75 31.92
CA LYS A 473 -21.10 -6.16 31.53
C LYS A 473 -21.36 -5.88 30.02
N SER A 474 -20.50 -5.16 29.36
CA SER A 474 -20.60 -4.80 27.92
C SER A 474 -19.90 -5.81 27.03
N ASN A 475 -20.27 -5.84 25.75
CA ASN A 475 -19.63 -6.68 24.71
C ASN A 475 -18.26 -6.17 24.25
N LYS A 476 -17.53 -5.45 25.09
CA LYS A 476 -16.22 -4.90 24.76
C LYS A 476 -15.12 -5.92 25.03
N THR A 477 -14.22 -6.08 24.05
CA THR A 477 -13.09 -7.01 24.11
C THR A 477 -11.80 -6.25 23.88
N LEU A 478 -10.86 -6.31 24.80
CA LEU A 478 -9.51 -5.75 24.66
C LEU A 478 -8.71 -6.58 23.67
N PHE A 479 -7.82 -5.95 22.95
CA PHE A 479 -6.85 -6.65 22.15
C PHE A 479 -5.45 -6.04 22.22
N ALA A 480 -4.46 -6.90 22.05
CA ALA A 480 -3.07 -6.54 21.80
C ALA A 480 -2.59 -7.23 20.53
N ARG A 481 -1.98 -6.46 19.63
CA ARG A 481 -1.37 -6.99 18.42
C ARG A 481 0.11 -6.63 18.39
N PHE A 482 0.93 -7.62 18.14
CA PHE A 482 2.36 -7.46 17.91
C PHE A 482 2.70 -7.94 16.50
N ASN A 483 3.38 -7.12 15.71
CA ASN A 483 3.90 -7.49 14.40
C ASN A 483 5.42 -7.32 14.41
N SER A 484 6.12 -8.23 13.73
CA SER A 484 7.55 -8.14 13.50
C SER A 484 7.86 -8.58 12.08
N GLY A 485 8.78 -7.91 11.42
CA GLY A 485 9.18 -8.24 10.05
C GLY A 485 10.66 -8.02 9.81
N PHE A 486 11.20 -8.78 8.88
CA PHE A 486 12.56 -8.70 8.41
C PHE A 486 12.58 -8.75 6.88
N VAL A 487 13.37 -7.88 6.27
CA VAL A 487 13.70 -7.91 4.84
C VAL A 487 15.21 -7.96 4.70
N GLY A 488 15.70 -8.97 3.99
CA GLY A 488 17.10 -9.16 3.70
C GLY A 488 17.37 -9.28 2.20
N LEU A 489 18.36 -8.56 1.72
CA LEU A 489 18.97 -8.72 0.42
C LEU A 489 20.46 -8.42 0.51
N LYS A 490 21.25 -8.67 -0.53
CA LYS A 490 22.71 -8.51 -0.50
C LYS A 490 23.11 -7.12 0.02
N GLY A 491 23.69 -7.09 1.23
CA GLY A 491 24.21 -5.88 1.87
C GLY A 491 23.14 -4.90 2.39
N TYR A 492 21.86 -5.27 2.39
CA TYR A 492 20.76 -4.51 2.97
C TYR A 492 19.95 -5.38 3.93
N GLN A 493 19.61 -4.82 5.07
CA GLN A 493 18.76 -5.45 6.06
C GLN A 493 17.80 -4.41 6.64
N GLN A 494 16.54 -4.78 6.76
CA GLN A 494 15.50 -3.96 7.35
C GLN A 494 14.72 -4.77 8.37
N THR A 495 14.42 -4.16 9.50
CA THR A 495 13.53 -4.69 10.54
C THR A 495 12.34 -3.77 10.72
N ASN A 496 11.18 -4.38 10.90
CA ASN A 496 9.93 -3.70 11.20
C ASN A 496 9.38 -4.25 12.52
N MET A 497 8.85 -3.39 13.37
CA MET A 497 8.14 -3.78 14.59
C MET A 497 6.93 -2.88 14.77
N SER A 498 5.81 -3.46 15.18
CA SER A 498 4.61 -2.70 15.49
C SER A 498 3.90 -3.30 16.70
N VAL A 499 3.45 -2.45 17.59
CA VAL A 499 2.62 -2.81 18.75
C VAL A 499 1.35 -2.01 18.68
N ALA A 500 0.21 -2.66 18.80
CA ALA A 500 -1.10 -2.02 18.86
C ALA A 500 -1.87 -2.53 20.07
N LEU A 501 -2.53 -1.62 20.77
CA LEU A 501 -3.48 -1.90 21.84
C LEU A 501 -4.81 -1.28 21.46
N GLY A 502 -5.91 -2.00 21.72
CA GLY A 502 -7.22 -1.50 21.35
C GLY A 502 -8.37 -2.27 21.94
N VAL A 503 -9.56 -1.91 21.48
CA VAL A 503 -10.85 -2.45 21.94
C VAL A 503 -11.72 -2.79 20.74
N TYR A 504 -12.34 -3.95 20.74
CA TYR A 504 -13.47 -4.33 19.90
C TYR A 504 -14.78 -4.06 20.65
N PHE A 505 -15.81 -3.61 19.93
CA PHE A 505 -17.13 -3.30 20.48
C PHE A 505 -18.24 -3.40 19.44
#